data_62dbb46c996b163ab74507f31892adbe
#
_entry.id   62dbb46c996b163ab74507f31892adbe
#
_cell.length_a   1.000
_cell.length_b   1.000
_cell.length_c   1.000
_cell.angle_alpha   90.00
_cell.angle_beta   90.00
_cell.angle_gamma   90.00
#
_symmetry.space_group_name_H-M   'P 1'
#
loop_
_entity.id
_entity.type
_entity.pdbx_description
1 polymer ?
#
loop_
_entity_poly.entity_id
_entity_poly.type
_entity_poly.pdbx_seq_one_letter_code
_entity_poly.pdbx_strand_id
1 'polypeptide(L)'
;MKITDIECHIIVVPDLKEDATSSSQDDVVVLVHTDEGITGIGETDTGPWLVKAAIEAPGSHSMAQGIKNLLIGGDPFDTSALWEKLYTFTAMSGRRGAVICAIGAIDMALWDIKGKALGLPCFKLLG
;
A
#
# COMPACT_ATOMS: atom_id res chain seq x y z
N MET A 1 -2.01 -8.56 -16.56
CA MET A 1 -2.11 -7.25 -15.88
C MET A 1 -0.80 -6.93 -15.19
N LYS A 2 -0.37 -5.66 -15.20
CA LYS A 2 0.86 -5.25 -14.52
C LYS A 2 0.63 -3.96 -13.75
N ILE A 3 1.22 -3.85 -12.57
CA ILE A 3 1.25 -2.63 -11.77
C ILE A 3 2.13 -1.60 -12.50
N THR A 4 1.58 -0.41 -12.77
CA THR A 4 2.26 0.67 -13.50
C THR A 4 2.67 1.83 -12.62
N ASP A 5 1.87 2.13 -11.57
CA ASP A 5 2.16 3.21 -10.64
C ASP A 5 1.49 2.99 -9.29
N ILE A 6 1.99 3.67 -8.26
CA ILE A 6 1.41 3.72 -6.92
C ILE A 6 1.46 5.15 -6.44
N GLU A 7 0.32 5.68 -5.99
CA GLU A 7 0.17 7.02 -5.45
C GLU A 7 -0.26 6.96 -3.98
N CYS A 8 0.23 7.88 -3.17
CA CYS A 8 -0.13 8.03 -1.75
C CYS A 8 -0.70 9.43 -1.49
N HIS A 9 -1.94 9.49 -1.05
CA HIS A 9 -2.65 10.72 -0.72
C HIS A 9 -2.88 10.82 0.79
N ILE A 10 -2.21 11.77 1.43
CA ILE A 10 -2.40 12.05 2.86
C ILE A 10 -3.65 12.89 3.04
N ILE A 11 -4.54 12.45 3.89
CA ILE A 11 -5.78 13.13 4.26
C ILE A 11 -5.66 13.52 5.73
N VAL A 12 -5.92 14.78 6.06
CA VAL A 12 -5.84 15.32 7.43
C VAL A 12 -7.08 16.15 7.70
N VAL A 13 -7.64 16.02 8.91
CA VAL A 13 -8.76 16.90 9.31
C VAL A 13 -8.30 18.35 9.40
N PRO A 14 -9.16 19.34 9.06
CA PRO A 14 -8.78 20.76 9.04
C PRO A 14 -8.30 21.29 10.41
N ASP A 15 -8.89 20.79 11.49
CA ASP A 15 -8.62 21.25 12.86
C ASP A 15 -7.82 20.20 13.65
N LEU A 16 -6.65 19.81 13.13
CA LEU A 16 -5.76 18.85 13.75
C LEU A 16 -5.39 19.27 15.18
N LYS A 17 -5.54 18.34 16.14
CA LYS A 17 -5.14 18.50 17.53
C LYS A 17 -3.93 17.63 17.83
N GLU A 18 -2.77 18.24 17.99
CA GLU A 18 -1.49 17.53 18.22
C GLU A 18 -1.45 16.76 19.55
N ASP A 19 -2.26 17.16 20.52
CA ASP A 19 -2.36 16.53 21.85
C ASP A 19 -3.40 15.40 21.90
N ALA A 20 -4.13 15.15 20.81
CA ALA A 20 -5.08 14.05 20.75
C ALA A 20 -4.37 12.70 20.69
N THR A 21 -4.92 11.73 21.41
CA THR A 21 -4.40 10.35 21.42
C THR A 21 -5.06 9.43 20.38
N SER A 22 -5.96 9.99 19.58
CA SER A 22 -6.71 9.27 18.54
C SER A 22 -6.04 9.40 17.18
N SER A 23 -5.93 8.28 16.45
CA SER A 23 -5.50 8.23 15.04
C SER A 23 -6.59 8.67 14.05
N SER A 24 -7.77 9.10 14.52
CA SER A 24 -8.90 9.47 13.68
C SER A 24 -8.77 10.86 13.03
N GLN A 25 -7.60 11.48 13.03
CA GLN A 25 -7.38 12.82 12.50
C GLN A 25 -6.65 12.85 11.16
N ASP A 26 -6.00 11.77 10.82
CA ASP A 26 -5.22 11.64 9.60
C ASP A 26 -5.33 10.22 9.02
N ASP A 27 -5.04 10.11 7.73
CA ASP A 27 -5.08 8.84 7.00
C ASP A 27 -4.19 8.94 5.76
N VAL A 28 -3.81 7.81 5.19
CA VAL A 28 -3.21 7.74 3.87
C VAL A 28 -3.98 6.77 2.98
N VAL A 29 -4.51 7.29 1.90
CA VAL A 29 -5.12 6.49 0.82
C VAL A 29 -4.04 6.14 -0.19
N VAL A 30 -3.97 4.85 -0.53
CA VAL A 30 -3.02 4.31 -1.51
C VAL A 30 -3.80 3.87 -2.75
N LEU A 31 -3.38 4.36 -3.90
CA LEU A 31 -3.91 3.98 -5.21
C LEU A 31 -2.86 3.14 -5.95
N VAL A 32 -3.23 1.94 -6.37
CA VAL A 32 -2.38 1.06 -7.19
C VAL A 32 -2.96 1.00 -8.59
N HIS A 33 -2.21 1.48 -9.57
CA HIS A 33 -2.63 1.56 -10.98
C HIS A 33 -2.09 0.38 -11.79
N THR A 34 -2.87 -0.03 -12.80
CA THR A 34 -2.49 -1.12 -13.70
C THR A 34 -2.50 -0.68 -15.17
N ASP A 35 -1.79 -1.44 -16.01
CA ASP A 35 -1.75 -1.25 -17.47
C ASP A 35 -3.09 -1.55 -18.17
N GLU A 36 -4.06 -2.15 -17.48
CA GLU A 36 -5.40 -2.41 -17.98
C GLU A 36 -6.43 -1.35 -17.52
N GLY A 37 -5.97 -0.25 -16.89
CA GLY A 37 -6.82 0.86 -16.45
C GLY A 37 -7.62 0.59 -15.17
N ILE A 38 -7.38 -0.54 -14.50
CA ILE A 38 -7.97 -0.82 -13.20
C ILE A 38 -7.10 -0.20 -12.12
N THR A 39 -7.71 0.55 -11.20
CA THR A 39 -7.05 1.12 -10.03
C THR A 39 -7.62 0.50 -8.77
N GLY A 40 -6.76 -0.05 -7.92
CA GLY A 40 -7.10 -0.54 -6.59
C GLY A 40 -6.88 0.53 -5.53
N ILE A 41 -7.68 0.46 -4.47
CA ILE A 41 -7.63 1.38 -3.33
C ILE A 41 -7.36 0.60 -2.06
N GLY A 42 -6.40 1.09 -1.27
CA GLY A 42 -6.16 0.67 0.11
C GLY A 42 -5.91 1.88 0.99
N GLU A 43 -5.89 1.68 2.30
CA GLU A 43 -5.71 2.77 3.26
C GLU A 43 -5.01 2.28 4.53
N THR A 44 -4.48 3.22 5.31
CA THR A 44 -4.08 3.00 6.71
C THR A 44 -3.94 4.31 7.47
N ASP A 45 -4.42 4.32 8.70
CA ASP A 45 -4.41 5.48 9.60
C ASP A 45 -3.10 5.64 10.41
N THR A 46 -2.12 4.80 10.17
CA THR A 46 -0.89 4.77 10.98
C THR A 46 0.20 5.66 10.41
N GLY A 47 0.41 6.83 10.99
CA GLY A 47 1.50 7.75 10.66
C GLY A 47 1.63 8.02 9.16
N PRO A 48 0.68 8.71 8.51
CA PRO A 48 0.56 8.80 7.05
C PRO A 48 1.84 9.22 6.33
N TRP A 49 2.58 10.16 6.87
CA TRP A 49 3.86 10.61 6.29
C TRP A 49 4.93 9.52 6.29
N LEU A 50 4.98 8.69 7.35
CA LEU A 50 5.92 7.57 7.44
C LEU A 50 5.53 6.46 6.47
N VAL A 51 4.24 6.16 6.35
CA VAL A 51 3.69 5.20 5.37
C VAL A 51 4.00 5.67 3.95
N LYS A 52 3.70 6.93 3.63
CA LYS A 52 4.02 7.52 2.33
C LYS A 52 5.51 7.42 2.02
N ALA A 53 6.38 7.77 2.96
CA ALA A 53 7.82 7.66 2.79
C ALA A 53 8.27 6.20 2.57
N ALA A 54 7.69 5.22 3.28
CA ALA A 54 8.00 3.80 3.08
C ALA A 54 7.59 3.31 1.67
N ILE A 55 6.50 3.84 1.12
CA ILE A 55 6.03 3.46 -0.21
C ILE A 55 6.86 4.14 -1.31
N GLU A 56 7.09 5.45 -1.20
CA GLU A 56 7.67 6.28 -2.27
C GLU A 56 9.19 6.45 -2.18
N ALA A 57 9.85 5.94 -1.14
CA ALA A 57 11.28 6.08 -0.98
C ALA A 57 12.06 5.61 -2.22
N PRO A 58 13.05 6.35 -2.71
CA PRO A 58 13.93 5.88 -3.76
C PRO A 58 14.76 4.70 -3.27
N GLY A 59 15.06 3.75 -4.16
CA GLY A 59 15.95 2.65 -3.84
C GLY A 59 17.41 3.08 -3.82
N SER A 60 18.19 2.54 -2.87
CA SER A 60 19.64 2.70 -2.84
C SER A 60 20.40 1.40 -3.15
N HIS A 61 19.85 0.28 -2.77
CA HIS A 61 20.34 -1.07 -3.09
C HIS A 61 19.20 -2.10 -2.93
N SER A 62 19.44 -3.36 -3.26
CA SER A 62 18.40 -4.41 -3.33
C SER A 62 17.58 -4.58 -2.05
N MET A 63 18.17 -4.37 -0.87
CA MET A 63 17.49 -4.50 0.43
C MET A 63 17.02 -3.16 1.02
N ALA A 64 17.18 -2.06 0.30
CA ALA A 64 16.74 -0.71 0.71
C ALA A 64 15.97 -0.04 -0.44
N GLN A 65 14.82 -0.61 -0.73
CA GLN A 65 13.89 -0.16 -1.76
C GLN A 65 12.61 0.37 -1.11
N GLY A 66 12.03 1.41 -1.69
CA GLY A 66 10.65 1.76 -1.40
C GLY A 66 9.70 0.68 -1.96
N ILE A 67 8.54 0.54 -1.32
CA ILE A 67 7.54 -0.48 -1.70
C ILE A 67 7.13 -0.35 -3.16
N LYS A 68 6.94 0.86 -3.66
CA LYS A 68 6.62 1.14 -5.07
C LYS A 68 7.62 0.49 -6.03
N ASN A 69 8.92 0.66 -5.79
CA ASN A 69 9.97 0.09 -6.66
C ASN A 69 9.95 -1.43 -6.69
N LEU A 70 9.54 -2.07 -5.59
CA LEU A 70 9.43 -3.52 -5.50
C LEU A 70 8.23 -4.08 -6.28
N LEU A 71 7.19 -3.27 -6.50
CA LEU A 71 5.91 -3.71 -7.05
C LEU A 71 5.73 -3.40 -8.54
N ILE A 72 6.33 -2.32 -9.04
CA ILE A 72 6.18 -1.93 -10.45
C ILE A 72 6.54 -3.10 -11.37
N GLY A 73 5.68 -3.38 -12.36
CA GLY A 73 5.80 -4.49 -13.30
C GLY A 73 5.31 -5.84 -12.78
N GLY A 74 4.96 -5.95 -11.48
CA GLY A 74 4.37 -7.16 -10.89
C GLY A 74 2.92 -7.38 -11.32
N ASP A 75 2.47 -8.63 -11.26
CA ASP A 75 1.06 -8.97 -11.51
C ASP A 75 0.26 -8.80 -10.20
N PRO A 76 -0.75 -7.90 -10.15
CA PRO A 76 -1.54 -7.70 -8.94
C PRO A 76 -2.36 -8.93 -8.52
N PHE A 77 -2.50 -9.94 -9.38
CA PHE A 77 -3.14 -11.21 -9.02
C PHE A 77 -2.26 -12.10 -8.13
N ASP A 78 -0.96 -11.91 -8.15
CA ASP A 78 -0.01 -12.66 -7.31
C ASP A 78 0.10 -12.07 -5.89
N THR A 79 -1.03 -11.77 -5.22
CA THR A 79 -1.08 -11.07 -3.93
C THR A 79 -0.15 -11.69 -2.89
N SER A 80 -0.18 -13.01 -2.70
CA SER A 80 0.66 -13.70 -1.72
C SER A 80 2.15 -13.58 -2.03
N ALA A 81 2.54 -13.75 -3.30
CA ALA A 81 3.94 -13.62 -3.70
C ALA A 81 4.45 -12.18 -3.57
N LEU A 82 3.61 -11.20 -3.92
CA LEU A 82 3.93 -9.78 -3.73
C LEU A 82 4.04 -9.42 -2.26
N TRP A 83 3.13 -9.93 -1.41
CA TRP A 83 3.20 -9.72 0.03
C TRP A 83 4.50 -10.27 0.64
N GLU A 84 4.85 -11.52 0.31
CA GLU A 84 6.11 -12.13 0.76
C GLU A 84 7.35 -11.37 0.27
N LYS A 85 7.33 -10.92 -0.98
CA LYS A 85 8.39 -10.07 -1.53
C LYS A 85 8.55 -8.80 -0.71
N LEU A 86 7.46 -8.07 -0.47
CA LEU A 86 7.47 -6.85 0.34
C LEU A 86 8.00 -7.13 1.75
N TYR A 87 7.45 -8.13 2.43
CA TYR A 87 7.86 -8.50 3.79
C TYR A 87 9.34 -8.85 3.89
N THR A 88 9.88 -9.52 2.88
CA THR A 88 11.30 -9.91 2.83
C THR A 88 12.21 -8.72 2.57
N PHE A 89 11.91 -7.94 1.53
CA PHE A 89 12.79 -6.85 1.08
C PHE A 89 12.68 -5.57 1.92
N THR A 90 11.66 -5.43 2.77
CA THR A 90 11.56 -4.35 3.76
C THR A 90 12.11 -4.72 5.13
N ALA A 91 12.72 -5.88 5.29
CA ALA A 91 13.23 -6.37 6.58
C ALA A 91 14.21 -5.39 7.26
N MET A 92 15.01 -4.67 6.48
CA MET A 92 15.97 -3.67 6.99
C MET A 92 15.29 -2.35 7.39
N SER A 93 14.14 -2.02 6.76
CA SER A 93 13.36 -0.81 7.05
C SER A 93 12.37 -1.00 8.20
N GLY A 94 12.13 -2.24 8.61
CA GLY A 94 11.26 -2.61 9.72
C GLY A 94 10.09 -3.51 9.30
N ARG A 95 9.76 -4.45 10.20
CA ARG A 95 8.64 -5.41 10.03
C ARG A 95 7.48 -5.10 10.97
N ARG A 96 7.45 -3.92 11.56
CA ARG A 96 6.40 -3.44 12.48
C ARG A 96 6.15 -1.95 12.23
N GLY A 97 5.05 -1.43 12.72
CA GLY A 97 4.69 -0.02 12.57
C GLY A 97 4.43 0.37 11.12
N ALA A 98 4.91 1.54 10.70
CA ALA A 98 4.55 2.16 9.44
C ALA A 98 4.81 1.28 8.19
N VAL A 99 5.87 0.49 8.17
CA VAL A 99 6.19 -0.35 7.01
C VAL A 99 5.19 -1.50 6.84
N ILE A 100 4.81 -2.19 7.92
CA ILE A 100 3.81 -3.26 7.81
C ILE A 100 2.41 -2.70 7.53
N CYS A 101 2.09 -1.50 8.04
CA CYS A 101 0.85 -0.81 7.70
C CYS A 101 0.83 -0.42 6.21
N ALA A 102 1.95 0.06 5.66
CA ALA A 102 2.09 0.32 4.23
C ALA A 102 1.87 -0.95 3.38
N ILE A 103 2.43 -2.10 3.81
CA ILE A 103 2.20 -3.39 3.15
C ILE A 103 0.71 -3.78 3.21
N GLY A 104 0.04 -3.56 4.35
CA GLY A 104 -1.38 -3.80 4.51
C GLY A 104 -2.24 -2.96 3.56
N ALA A 105 -1.96 -1.66 3.45
CA ALA A 105 -2.65 -0.78 2.51
C ALA A 105 -2.47 -1.23 1.04
N ILE A 106 -1.27 -1.65 0.67
CA ILE A 106 -0.99 -2.23 -0.65
C ILE A 106 -1.78 -3.53 -0.86
N ASP A 107 -1.79 -4.43 0.12
CA ASP A 107 -2.51 -5.70 0.02
C ASP A 107 -4.02 -5.49 -0.21
N MET A 108 -4.63 -4.56 0.55
CA MET A 108 -6.02 -4.16 0.31
C MET A 108 -6.25 -3.67 -1.13
N ALA A 109 -5.35 -2.83 -1.65
CA ALA A 109 -5.46 -2.33 -3.03
C ALA A 109 -5.32 -3.46 -4.07
N LEU A 110 -4.47 -4.45 -3.83
CA LEU A 110 -4.33 -5.62 -4.72
C LEU A 110 -5.60 -6.49 -4.72
N TRP A 111 -6.22 -6.70 -3.56
CA TRP A 111 -7.51 -7.41 -3.48
C TRP A 111 -8.65 -6.63 -4.13
N ASP A 112 -8.65 -5.30 -4.03
CA ASP A 112 -9.61 -4.43 -4.72
C ASP A 112 -9.46 -4.51 -6.25
N ILE A 113 -8.21 -4.55 -6.77
CA ILE A 113 -7.95 -4.81 -8.19
C ILE A 113 -8.54 -6.15 -8.62
N LYS A 114 -8.29 -7.23 -7.86
CA LYS A 114 -8.85 -8.56 -8.15
C LYS A 114 -10.38 -8.52 -8.20
N GLY A 115 -11.00 -7.90 -7.20
CA GLY A 115 -12.46 -7.75 -7.14
C GLY A 115 -13.02 -7.05 -8.37
N LYS A 116 -12.42 -5.93 -8.74
CA LYS A 116 -12.80 -5.13 -9.91
C LYS A 116 -12.61 -5.89 -11.22
N ALA A 117 -11.46 -6.54 -11.38
CA ALA A 117 -11.14 -7.32 -12.60
C ALA A 117 -12.08 -8.52 -12.79
N LEU A 118 -12.50 -9.17 -11.71
CA LEU A 118 -13.39 -10.33 -11.74
C LEU A 118 -14.90 -9.98 -11.65
N GLY A 119 -15.22 -8.72 -11.39
CA GLY A 119 -16.61 -8.28 -11.15
C GLY A 119 -17.20 -8.88 -9.86
N LEU A 120 -16.37 -9.17 -8.86
CA LEU A 120 -16.76 -9.80 -7.60
C LEU A 120 -16.36 -8.92 -6.40
N PRO A 121 -17.19 -8.85 -5.36
CA PRO A 121 -16.79 -8.18 -4.12
C PRO A 121 -15.70 -8.98 -3.39
N CYS A 122 -14.76 -8.27 -2.73
CA CYS A 122 -13.61 -8.89 -2.07
C CYS A 122 -13.98 -9.98 -1.06
N PHE A 123 -15.09 -9.81 -0.32
CA PHE A 123 -15.51 -10.83 0.66
C PHE A 123 -15.82 -12.20 0.03
N LYS A 124 -16.22 -12.25 -1.25
CA LYS A 124 -16.43 -13.52 -1.97
C LYS A 124 -15.13 -14.14 -2.46
N LEU A 125 -14.09 -13.34 -2.63
CA LEU A 125 -12.76 -13.82 -3.03
C LEU A 125 -11.96 -14.35 -1.84
N LEU A 126 -12.24 -13.82 -0.66
CA LEU A 126 -11.56 -14.22 0.59
C LEU A 126 -12.20 -15.46 1.26
N GLY A 127 -13.42 -15.80 0.91
CA GLY A 127 -14.15 -16.97 1.47
C GLY A 127 -15.09 -16.65 2.62
#